data_3fe6338051f6bf708e8fc1196cfaff49
#
_entry.id   3fe6338051f6bf708e8fc1196cfaff49
#
_cell.length_a   1.000
_cell.length_b   1.000
_cell.length_c   1.000
_cell.angle_alpha   90.00
_cell.angle_beta   90.00
_cell.angle_gamma   90.00
#
_symmetry.space_group_name_H-M   'P 1'
#
loop_
_entity.id
_entity.type
_entity.pdbx_description
1 polymer ?
#
loop_
_entity_poly.entity_id
_entity_poly.type
_entity_poly.pdbx_seq_one_letter_code
_entity_poly.pdbx_strand_id
1 'polypeptide(L)'
;MIEKYTESEIRDMLDSIPVSSLDYNEWLEIGMALKEGGYSCDLWDSWSQGDNRYKRNECARKWNGFKDQGVTMGTLVKKAKDYGWHKSYKKIQDANVALEWD
;
A
#
# COMPACT_ATOMS: atom_id res chain seq x y z
N MET A 1 2.68 -15.14 15.11
CA MET A 1 2.37 -15.30 13.72
C MET A 1 2.24 -13.97 13.04
N ILE A 2 2.82 -13.86 11.88
CA ILE A 2 2.80 -12.63 11.15
C ILE A 2 1.53 -12.50 10.36
N GLU A 3 0.85 -11.39 10.56
CA GLU A 3 -0.35 -11.15 9.84
C GLU A 3 -0.01 -10.73 8.43
N LYS A 4 -0.70 -11.28 7.47
CA LYS A 4 -0.47 -10.95 6.10
C LYS A 4 -1.71 -10.32 5.51
N TYR A 5 -1.51 -9.30 4.71
CA TYR A 5 -2.63 -8.62 4.09
C TYR A 5 -2.85 -9.19 2.70
N THR A 6 -4.09 -9.24 2.27
CA THR A 6 -4.40 -9.70 0.91
C THR A 6 -4.07 -8.60 -0.08
N GLU A 7 -3.99 -8.97 -1.34
CA GLU A 7 -3.71 -7.97 -2.37
C GLU A 7 -4.80 -6.91 -2.39
N SER A 8 -6.04 -7.31 -2.16
CA SER A 8 -7.14 -6.35 -2.10
C SER A 8 -6.95 -5.34 -0.98
N GLU A 9 -6.51 -5.81 0.17
CA GLU A 9 -6.24 -4.92 1.29
C GLU A 9 -5.08 -3.96 0.99
N ILE A 10 -4.05 -4.47 0.31
CA ILE A 10 -2.92 -3.64 -0.08
C ILE A 10 -3.37 -2.56 -1.06
N ARG A 11 -4.23 -2.91 -2.00
CA ARG A 11 -4.74 -1.92 -2.94
C ARG A 11 -5.57 -0.86 -2.23
N ASP A 12 -6.34 -1.26 -1.23
CA ASP A 12 -7.10 -0.30 -0.43
C ASP A 12 -6.19 0.65 0.31
N MET A 13 -5.11 0.13 0.88
CA MET A 13 -4.13 0.97 1.56
C MET A 13 -3.53 1.98 0.61
N LEU A 14 -3.11 1.52 -0.57
CA LEU A 14 -2.49 2.40 -1.54
C LEU A 14 -3.48 3.44 -2.04
N ASP A 15 -4.73 3.04 -2.22
CA ASP A 15 -5.76 3.98 -2.67
C ASP A 15 -6.01 5.07 -1.65
N SER A 16 -5.77 4.82 -0.39
CA SER A 16 -5.96 5.82 0.64
C SER A 16 -4.81 6.83 0.70
N ILE A 17 -3.69 6.51 0.08
CA ILE A 17 -2.51 7.37 0.11
C ILE A 17 -2.38 8.10 -1.22
N PRO A 18 -2.56 9.42 -1.25
CA PRO A 18 -2.43 10.14 -2.51
C PRO A 18 -0.96 10.23 -2.90
N VAL A 19 -0.59 9.49 -3.94
CA VAL A 19 0.81 9.38 -4.34
C VAL A 19 1.41 10.74 -4.67
N SER A 20 0.61 11.65 -5.19
CA SER A 20 1.10 12.97 -5.55
C SER A 20 1.47 13.83 -4.34
N SER A 21 1.04 13.44 -3.16
CA SER A 21 1.36 14.17 -1.93
C SER A 21 2.65 13.72 -1.29
N LEU A 22 3.25 12.66 -1.78
CA LEU A 22 4.45 12.09 -1.16
C LEU A 22 5.71 12.66 -1.80
N ASP A 23 6.77 12.80 -0.99
CA ASP A 23 8.06 13.14 -1.57
C ASP A 23 8.71 11.85 -2.07
N TYR A 24 9.87 12.03 -2.68
CA TYR A 24 10.58 10.91 -3.33
C TYR A 24 10.92 9.81 -2.33
N ASN A 25 11.39 10.18 -1.16
CA ASN A 25 11.79 9.18 -0.17
C ASN A 25 10.58 8.40 0.35
N GLU A 26 9.46 9.09 0.57
CA GLU A 26 8.25 8.42 1.01
C GLU A 26 7.76 7.43 -0.03
N TRP A 27 7.83 7.82 -1.29
CA TRP A 27 7.44 6.96 -2.39
C TRP A 27 8.32 5.69 -2.44
N LEU A 28 9.63 5.87 -2.27
CA LEU A 28 10.54 4.72 -2.24
C LEU A 28 10.23 3.79 -1.08
N GLU A 29 9.91 4.36 0.08
CA GLU A 29 9.62 3.54 1.25
C GLU A 29 8.40 2.66 1.06
N ILE A 30 7.39 3.17 0.35
CA ILE A 30 6.22 2.36 0.05
C ILE A 30 6.63 1.15 -0.81
N GLY A 31 7.46 1.38 -1.82
CA GLY A 31 7.96 0.29 -2.65
C GLY A 31 8.76 -0.72 -1.87
N MET A 32 9.63 -0.23 -0.99
CA MET A 32 10.44 -1.11 -0.14
C MET A 32 9.56 -1.95 0.78
N ALA A 33 8.53 -1.33 1.36
CA ALA A 33 7.62 -2.05 2.25
C ALA A 33 6.90 -3.16 1.51
N LEU A 34 6.45 -2.89 0.29
CA LEU A 34 5.75 -3.89 -0.51
C LEU A 34 6.68 -5.04 -0.87
N LYS A 35 7.91 -4.73 -1.25
CA LYS A 35 8.85 -5.77 -1.61
C LYS A 35 9.20 -6.63 -0.41
N GLU A 36 9.43 -6.00 0.71
CA GLU A 36 9.77 -6.72 1.94
C GLU A 36 8.62 -7.63 2.36
N GLY A 37 7.39 -7.20 2.13
CA GLY A 37 6.22 -7.98 2.47
C GLY A 37 5.89 -9.10 1.49
N GLY A 38 6.65 -9.21 0.40
CA GLY A 38 6.42 -10.29 -0.56
C GLY A 38 5.39 -9.97 -1.62
N TYR A 39 5.03 -8.70 -1.79
CA TYR A 39 4.05 -8.31 -2.79
C TYR A 39 4.74 -7.96 -4.11
N SER A 40 3.98 -7.76 -5.16
CA SER A 40 4.57 -7.57 -6.48
C SER A 40 4.86 -6.12 -6.80
N CYS A 41 5.83 -5.91 -7.68
CA CYS A 41 6.16 -4.59 -8.15
C CYS A 41 4.98 -3.95 -8.88
N ASP A 42 4.10 -4.75 -9.46
CA ASP A 42 2.96 -4.24 -10.20
C ASP A 42 2.03 -3.40 -9.33
N LEU A 43 1.90 -3.74 -8.06
CA LEU A 43 1.07 -2.97 -7.16
C LEU A 43 1.63 -1.56 -6.99
N TRP A 44 2.93 -1.47 -6.80
CA TRP A 44 3.60 -0.20 -6.64
C TRP A 44 3.57 0.62 -7.93
N ASP A 45 3.82 -0.05 -9.03
CA ASP A 45 3.84 0.61 -10.34
C ASP A 45 2.46 1.16 -10.69
N SER A 46 1.42 0.36 -10.52
CA SER A 46 0.06 0.80 -10.83
C SER A 46 -0.35 2.00 -10.01
N TRP A 47 -0.05 1.96 -8.73
CA TRP A 47 -0.36 3.06 -7.82
C TRP A 47 0.42 4.31 -8.20
N SER A 48 1.70 4.13 -8.58
CA SER A 48 2.56 5.25 -8.94
C SER A 48 2.10 5.97 -10.20
N GLN A 49 1.35 5.30 -11.05
CA GLN A 49 0.86 5.91 -12.28
C GLN A 49 -0.10 7.07 -12.02
N GLY A 50 -0.61 7.18 -10.80
CA GLY A 50 -1.47 8.30 -10.45
C GLY A 50 -0.72 9.61 -10.25
N ASP A 51 0.61 9.60 -10.36
CA ASP A 51 1.41 10.79 -10.15
C ASP A 51 2.01 11.23 -11.48
N ASN A 52 1.99 12.52 -11.76
CA ASN A 52 2.53 13.03 -13.01
C ASN A 52 4.04 12.93 -13.09
N ARG A 53 4.72 12.60 -12.01
CA ARG A 53 6.16 12.35 -12.02
C ARG A 53 6.49 10.93 -12.47
N TYR A 54 5.45 10.09 -12.66
CA TYR A 54 5.66 8.69 -13.02
C TYR A 54 6.42 8.57 -14.33
N LYS A 55 7.38 7.66 -14.36
CA LYS A 55 8.14 7.36 -15.57
C LYS A 55 8.08 5.86 -15.81
N ARG A 56 7.84 5.49 -17.04
CA ARG A 56 7.75 4.09 -17.43
C ARG A 56 9.04 3.37 -17.05
N ASN A 57 8.91 2.20 -16.48
CA ASN A 57 10.01 1.32 -16.09
C ASN A 57 10.81 1.80 -14.87
N GLU A 58 10.49 2.96 -14.33
CA GLU A 58 11.24 3.44 -13.16
C GLU A 58 10.99 2.57 -11.95
N CYS A 59 9.74 2.17 -11.72
CA CYS A 59 9.43 1.33 -10.58
C CYS A 59 10.17 -0.01 -10.66
N ALA A 60 10.22 -0.62 -11.83
CA ALA A 60 10.91 -1.89 -12.00
C ALA A 60 12.41 -1.75 -11.69
N ARG A 61 13.02 -0.66 -12.17
CA ARG A 61 14.45 -0.45 -11.91
C ARG A 61 14.73 -0.25 -10.44
N LYS A 62 13.91 0.58 -9.78
CA LYS A 62 14.10 0.81 -8.35
C LYS A 62 13.84 -0.44 -7.54
N TRP A 63 12.78 -1.16 -7.91
CA TRP A 63 12.40 -2.39 -7.21
C TRP A 63 13.54 -3.39 -7.22
N ASN A 64 14.17 -3.58 -8.37
CA ASN A 64 15.26 -4.53 -8.48
C ASN A 64 16.48 -4.11 -7.68
N GLY A 65 16.61 -2.84 -7.41
CA GLY A 65 17.75 -2.33 -6.63
C GLY A 65 17.49 -2.27 -5.13
N PHE A 66 16.27 -2.52 -4.69
CA PHE A 66 15.98 -2.46 -3.26
C PHE A 66 16.67 -3.60 -2.52
N LYS A 67 17.29 -3.24 -1.42
CA LYS A 67 17.91 -4.22 -0.53
C LYS A 67 17.24 -4.07 0.81
N ASP A 68 17.51 -5.00 1.70
CA ASP A 68 16.93 -4.92 3.04
C ASP A 68 17.45 -3.65 3.70
N GLN A 69 16.55 -2.71 3.92
CA GLN A 69 16.89 -1.43 4.51
C GLN A 69 16.09 -1.16 5.76
N GLY A 70 15.52 -2.20 6.33
CA GLY A 70 14.77 -2.06 7.57
C GLY A 70 13.36 -1.55 7.41
N VAL A 71 12.92 -1.30 6.18
CA VAL A 71 11.55 -0.85 5.94
C VAL A 71 10.65 -2.08 5.85
N THR A 72 9.56 -2.09 6.60
CA THR A 72 8.66 -3.24 6.63
C THR A 72 7.26 -2.81 6.25
N MET A 73 6.36 -3.79 6.16
CA MET A 73 4.96 -3.52 5.90
C MET A 73 4.34 -2.58 6.93
N GLY A 74 4.91 -2.55 8.14
CA GLY A 74 4.43 -1.61 9.14
C GLY A 74 4.51 -0.17 8.68
N THR A 75 5.50 0.16 7.87
CA THR A 75 5.63 1.51 7.32
C THR A 75 4.45 1.84 6.39
N LEU A 76 4.07 0.91 5.54
CA LEU A 76 2.94 1.12 4.64
C LEU A 76 1.64 1.22 5.43
N VAL A 77 1.44 0.31 6.38
CA VAL A 77 0.21 0.29 7.17
C VAL A 77 0.05 1.59 7.94
N LYS A 78 1.12 2.06 8.56
CA LYS A 78 1.07 3.29 9.30
C LYS A 78 0.74 4.46 8.40
N LYS A 79 1.38 4.54 7.25
CA LYS A 79 1.12 5.61 6.31
C LYS A 79 -0.34 5.59 5.85
N ALA A 80 -0.85 4.40 5.54
CA ALA A 80 -2.24 4.27 5.11
C ALA A 80 -3.19 4.73 6.21
N LYS A 81 -2.92 4.36 7.45
CA LYS A 81 -3.77 4.77 8.55
C LYS A 81 -3.73 6.28 8.77
N ASP A 82 -2.58 6.89 8.53
CA ASP A 82 -2.47 8.34 8.64
C ASP A 82 -3.38 9.04 7.63
N TYR A 83 -3.69 8.36 6.52
CA TYR A 83 -4.59 8.88 5.52
C TYR A 83 -6.01 8.30 5.63
N GLY A 84 -6.30 7.64 6.74
CA GLY A 84 -7.67 7.22 7.03
C GLY A 84 -8.03 5.78 6.71
N TRP A 85 -7.06 4.98 6.31
CA TRP A 85 -7.35 3.58 5.99
C TRP A 85 -7.70 2.78 7.25
N HIS A 86 -8.68 1.88 7.11
CA HIS A 86 -9.04 0.97 8.19
C HIS A 86 -9.16 -0.43 7.63
N LYS A 87 -8.84 -1.40 8.43
CA LYS A 87 -8.90 -2.78 7.99
C LYS A 87 -10.33 -3.17 7.60
N SER A 88 -10.45 -3.94 6.54
CA SER A 88 -11.74 -4.20 5.94
C SER A 88 -12.68 -5.07 6.74
N TYR A 89 -12.17 -5.79 7.76
CA TYR A 89 -13.09 -6.60 8.54
C TYR A 89 -14.18 -5.75 9.15
N LYS A 90 -13.90 -4.47 9.34
CA LYS A 90 -14.87 -3.60 9.88
C LYS A 90 -16.04 -3.41 8.93
N LYS A 91 -15.77 -3.38 7.65
CA LYS A 91 -16.81 -3.27 6.68
C LYS A 91 -17.72 -4.48 6.68
N ILE A 92 -17.14 -5.64 6.85
CA ILE A 92 -17.90 -6.86 6.89
C ILE A 92 -18.86 -6.84 8.05
N GLN A 93 -18.40 -6.40 9.19
CA GLN A 93 -19.26 -6.31 10.34
C GLN A 93 -20.37 -5.33 10.13
N ASP A 94 -20.08 -4.22 9.54
CA ASP A 94 -21.10 -3.23 9.29
C ASP A 94 -22.16 -3.76 8.36
N ALA A 95 -21.77 -4.50 7.36
CA ALA A 95 -22.72 -5.09 6.44
C ALA A 95 -23.64 -6.04 7.15
N ASN A 96 -23.10 -6.85 8.02
CA ASN A 96 -23.91 -7.78 8.74
C ASN A 96 -24.88 -7.08 9.64
N VAL A 97 -24.42 -6.06 10.29
CA VAL A 97 -25.24 -5.32 11.17
C VAL A 97 -26.38 -4.69 10.41
N ALA A 98 -26.08 -4.11 9.28
CA ALA A 98 -27.10 -3.49 8.50
C ALA A 98 -28.18 -4.47 8.11
N LEU A 99 -27.80 -5.66 7.82
CA LEU A 99 -28.77 -6.64 7.48
C LEU A 99 -29.65 -6.99 8.62
N GLU A 100 -29.09 -6.94 9.78
CA GLU A 100 -29.83 -7.33 10.91
C GLU A 100 -30.83 -6.41 11.34
N TRP A 101 -30.69 -5.19 11.18
CA TRP A 101 -31.55 -4.33 11.68
C TRP A 101 -32.60 -4.05 10.94
N ASP A 102 -32.62 -4.34 9.78
CA ASP A 102 -33.69 -3.96 8.95
C ASP A 102 -34.88 -4.65 8.95
#